data_94e59f4f99d555437874408be2428418
#
_entry.id   94e59f4f99d555437874408be2428418
#
_cell.length_a   1.000
_cell.length_b   1.000
_cell.length_c   1.000
_cell.angle_alpha   90.00
_cell.angle_beta   90.00
_cell.angle_gamma   90.00
#
_symmetry.space_group_name_H-M   'P 1'
#
loop_
_entity.id
_entity.type
_entity.pdbx_description
1 polymer ?
#
loop_
_entity_poly.entity_id
_entity_poly.type
_entity_poly.pdbx_seq_one_letter_code
_entity_poly.pdbx_strand_id
1 'polypeptide(L)'
;MTRDELYAQMLLKHSMLCVGLDTDFEKMPEQVRALANDAPLAVQGSFFGGKARSVIEFNKAIIDATAPYCIAFKPNLAFYECYGNEGMKALELTVDYIRANCPGMFIIADAKRGDIGNTAQMYARTFFKTMDFDAVTISPYMGSETVLPFLEYPGKYAIVVALSSNRSSSDFQFADDCGKPLYRSVMEKMMSISTPDNMMFVVGATQASKLREIRQFCPDNFFLVPGVGAQGGSAEEAVAYGSNSLGGLIINASRSVLYASNGKDYAKVAASVASKTANFRPDSK
;
A
#
# COMPACT_ATOMS: atom_id res chain seq x y z
N MET A 1 -0.17 -3.86 -14.16
CA MET A 1 1.31 -4.00 -14.09
C MET A 1 1.66 -5.45 -13.77
N THR A 2 2.58 -6.08 -14.51
CA THR A 2 3.06 -7.45 -14.22
C THR A 2 4.11 -7.45 -13.11
N ARG A 3 4.46 -8.64 -12.58
CA ARG A 3 5.58 -8.77 -11.61
C ARG A 3 6.91 -8.34 -12.20
N ASP A 4 7.16 -8.67 -13.47
CA ASP A 4 8.40 -8.30 -14.17
C ASP A 4 8.50 -6.79 -14.37
N GLU A 5 7.39 -6.13 -14.72
CA GLU A 5 7.32 -4.67 -14.81
C GLU A 5 7.55 -4.00 -13.45
N LEU A 6 7.00 -4.56 -12.37
CA LEU A 6 7.24 -4.05 -11.02
C LEU A 6 8.71 -4.25 -10.61
N TYR A 7 9.31 -5.40 -10.93
CA TYR A 7 10.73 -5.65 -10.70
C TYR A 7 11.62 -4.71 -11.51
N ALA A 8 11.28 -4.46 -12.78
CA ALA A 8 11.99 -3.48 -13.59
C ALA A 8 11.97 -2.08 -12.96
N GLN A 9 10.84 -1.65 -12.35
CA GLN A 9 10.78 -0.40 -11.58
C GLN A 9 11.68 -0.43 -10.34
N MET A 10 11.77 -1.56 -9.65
CA MET A 10 12.69 -1.72 -8.51
C MET A 10 14.15 -1.54 -8.92
N LEU A 11 14.55 -2.16 -10.04
CA LEU A 11 15.90 -2.02 -10.59
C LEU A 11 16.19 -0.58 -11.04
N LEU A 12 15.25 0.02 -11.78
CA LEU A 12 15.40 1.39 -12.31
C LEU A 12 15.58 2.42 -11.18
N LYS A 13 14.81 2.28 -10.10
CA LYS A 13 14.80 3.23 -8.97
C LYS A 13 15.72 2.82 -7.82
N HIS A 14 16.35 1.64 -7.92
CA HIS A 14 17.12 1.01 -6.84
C HIS A 14 16.34 1.00 -5.51
N SER A 15 15.06 0.63 -5.55
CA SER A 15 14.14 0.78 -4.43
C SER A 15 13.07 -0.31 -4.39
N MET A 16 12.69 -0.69 -3.18
CA MET A 16 11.47 -1.47 -2.88
C MET A 16 10.46 -0.63 -2.08
N LEU A 17 10.69 0.68 -1.97
CA LEU A 17 9.89 1.57 -1.14
C LEU A 17 8.50 1.77 -1.73
N CYS A 18 7.49 1.64 -0.87
CA CYS A 18 6.13 2.11 -1.05
C CYS A 18 5.89 3.28 -0.09
N VAL A 19 5.52 4.44 -0.61
CA VAL A 19 5.12 5.58 0.22
C VAL A 19 3.63 5.47 0.52
N GLY A 20 3.30 5.29 1.81
CA GLY A 20 1.92 5.30 2.26
C GLY A 20 1.37 6.73 2.31
N LEU A 21 0.19 6.94 1.74
CA LEU A 21 -0.54 8.22 1.78
C LEU A 21 -1.66 8.15 2.82
N ASP A 22 -1.26 7.94 4.09
CA ASP A 22 -2.14 7.94 5.28
C ASP A 22 -2.33 9.39 5.73
N THR A 23 -3.01 10.19 4.90
CA THR A 23 -3.00 11.64 4.95
C THR A 23 -4.02 12.17 5.95
N ASP A 24 -3.55 12.54 7.13
CA ASP A 24 -4.33 13.10 8.23
C ASP A 24 -4.28 14.63 8.19
N PHE A 25 -5.43 15.28 7.94
CA PHE A 25 -5.54 16.72 7.84
C PHE A 25 -4.95 17.46 9.05
N GLU A 26 -5.15 16.93 10.26
CA GLU A 26 -4.70 17.57 11.50
C GLU A 26 -3.17 17.55 11.67
N LYS A 27 -2.47 16.65 10.94
CA LYS A 27 -1.00 16.52 10.98
C LYS A 27 -0.28 17.25 9.86
N MET A 28 -1.02 17.83 8.91
CA MET A 28 -0.41 18.61 7.83
C MET A 28 0.22 19.90 8.34
N PRO A 29 1.23 20.43 7.65
CA PRO A 29 1.72 21.79 7.91
C PRO A 29 0.60 22.83 7.85
N GLU A 30 0.68 23.86 8.71
CA GLU A 30 -0.37 24.86 8.86
C GLU A 30 -0.72 25.55 7.52
N GLN A 31 0.28 25.89 6.71
CA GLN A 31 0.07 26.55 5.40
C GLN A 31 -0.70 25.66 4.42
N VAL A 32 -0.61 24.33 4.55
CA VAL A 32 -1.39 23.41 3.72
C VAL A 32 -2.80 23.26 4.25
N ARG A 33 -2.97 23.19 5.57
CA ARG A 33 -4.30 23.17 6.19
C ARG A 33 -5.10 24.44 5.89
N ALA A 34 -4.43 25.58 5.83
CA ALA A 34 -5.06 26.86 5.51
C ALA A 34 -5.76 26.88 4.15
N LEU A 35 -5.32 26.05 3.19
CA LEU A 35 -5.95 25.91 1.87
C LEU A 35 -7.42 25.46 1.94
N ALA A 36 -7.83 24.83 3.04
CA ALA A 36 -9.22 24.45 3.27
C ALA A 36 -10.17 25.66 3.35
N ASN A 37 -9.65 26.83 3.68
CA ASN A 37 -10.44 28.08 3.78
C ASN A 37 -10.48 28.86 2.46
N ASP A 38 -9.72 28.46 1.45
CA ASP A 38 -9.71 29.15 0.16
C ASP A 38 -10.95 28.79 -0.67
N ALA A 39 -11.21 29.62 -1.70
CA ALA A 39 -12.29 29.36 -2.65
C ALA A 39 -12.16 27.95 -3.27
N PRO A 40 -13.28 27.22 -3.48
CA PRO A 40 -13.28 25.93 -4.12
C PRO A 40 -12.56 25.95 -5.49
N LEU A 41 -11.81 24.90 -5.79
CA LEU A 41 -11.19 24.70 -7.08
C LEU A 41 -12.14 23.93 -8.00
N ALA A 42 -12.20 24.33 -9.27
CA ALA A 42 -12.89 23.59 -10.30
C ALA A 42 -11.91 22.61 -10.96
N VAL A 43 -12.21 21.32 -10.91
CA VAL A 43 -11.45 20.28 -11.60
C VAL A 43 -12.43 19.35 -12.32
N GLN A 44 -12.25 19.17 -13.63
CA GLN A 44 -13.08 18.30 -14.46
C GLN A 44 -14.60 18.56 -14.31
N GLY A 45 -14.99 19.83 -14.20
CA GLY A 45 -16.40 20.23 -14.05
C GLY A 45 -17.00 20.03 -12.66
N SER A 46 -16.21 19.60 -11.69
CA SER A 46 -16.61 19.48 -10.28
C SER A 46 -15.87 20.51 -9.42
N PHE A 47 -16.57 21.06 -8.43
CA PHE A 47 -15.99 21.96 -7.44
C PHE A 47 -15.59 21.13 -6.21
N PHE A 48 -14.37 21.34 -5.70
CA PHE A 48 -13.93 20.79 -4.43
C PHE A 48 -13.21 21.88 -3.62
N GLY A 49 -13.46 21.87 -2.33
CA GLY A 49 -12.91 22.84 -1.38
C GLY A 49 -12.65 22.16 -0.05
N GLY A 50 -12.64 22.94 1.02
CA GLY A 50 -12.51 22.41 2.37
C GLY A 50 -11.28 21.51 2.55
N LYS A 51 -11.43 20.46 3.36
CA LYS A 51 -10.35 19.52 3.65
C LYS A 51 -9.84 18.78 2.42
N ALA A 52 -10.72 18.50 1.44
CA ALA A 52 -10.32 17.82 0.20
C ALA A 52 -9.21 18.56 -0.53
N ARG A 53 -9.29 19.89 -0.60
CA ARG A 53 -8.28 20.73 -1.24
C ARG A 53 -6.92 20.59 -0.54
N SER A 54 -6.90 20.69 0.78
CA SER A 54 -5.64 20.53 1.54
C SER A 54 -5.05 19.14 1.38
N VAL A 55 -5.88 18.09 1.42
CA VAL A 55 -5.44 16.70 1.25
C VAL A 55 -4.80 16.48 -0.12
N ILE A 56 -5.46 16.92 -1.20
CA ILE A 56 -4.93 16.73 -2.55
C ILE A 56 -3.64 17.53 -2.78
N GLU A 57 -3.56 18.77 -2.34
CA GLU A 57 -2.35 19.59 -2.50
C GLU A 57 -1.17 19.04 -1.67
N PHE A 58 -1.44 18.56 -0.46
CA PHE A 58 -0.43 17.84 0.32
C PHE A 58 0.06 16.58 -0.41
N ASN A 59 -0.88 15.74 -0.87
CA ASN A 59 -0.54 14.51 -1.57
C ASN A 59 0.28 14.78 -2.84
N LYS A 60 -0.09 15.77 -3.66
CA LYS A 60 0.68 16.15 -4.85
C LYS A 60 2.12 16.50 -4.50
N ALA A 61 2.32 17.36 -3.51
CA ALA A 61 3.66 17.76 -3.09
C ALA A 61 4.50 16.57 -2.58
N ILE A 62 3.90 15.65 -1.82
CA ILE A 62 4.57 14.42 -1.36
C ILE A 62 4.87 13.49 -2.54
N ILE A 63 3.91 13.29 -3.45
CA ILE A 63 4.07 12.43 -4.64
C ILE A 63 5.24 12.95 -5.48
N ASP A 64 5.25 14.23 -5.85
CA ASP A 64 6.30 14.83 -6.68
C ASP A 64 7.68 14.69 -6.02
N ALA A 65 7.74 14.90 -4.71
CA ALA A 65 8.99 14.84 -3.96
C ALA A 65 9.52 13.42 -3.79
N THR A 66 8.65 12.40 -3.72
CA THR A 66 9.05 11.03 -3.37
C THR A 66 9.00 10.03 -4.52
N ALA A 67 8.31 10.34 -5.62
CA ALA A 67 8.18 9.47 -6.80
C ALA A 67 9.53 8.98 -7.37
N PRO A 68 10.64 9.77 -7.38
CA PRO A 68 11.94 9.27 -7.82
C PRO A 68 12.51 8.14 -6.97
N TYR A 69 12.07 8.00 -5.72
CA TYR A 69 12.63 7.11 -4.71
C TYR A 69 11.73 5.92 -4.35
N CYS A 70 10.52 5.84 -4.86
CA CYS A 70 9.59 4.77 -4.54
C CYS A 70 9.02 4.10 -5.80
N ILE A 71 8.62 2.83 -5.65
CA ILE A 71 7.99 2.03 -6.72
C ILE A 71 6.47 2.02 -6.62
N ALA A 72 5.93 2.41 -5.48
CA ALA A 72 4.51 2.36 -5.21
C ALA A 72 4.02 3.51 -4.33
N PHE A 73 2.75 3.88 -4.50
CA PHE A 73 1.99 4.67 -3.54
C PHE A 73 0.82 3.86 -2.99
N LYS A 74 0.55 4.04 -1.70
CA LYS A 74 -0.49 3.28 -1.01
C LYS A 74 -1.37 4.20 -0.15
N PRO A 75 -2.41 4.85 -0.72
CA PRO A 75 -3.41 5.51 0.10
C PRO A 75 -4.13 4.50 1.00
N ASN A 76 -4.25 4.84 2.28
CA ASN A 76 -5.04 4.10 3.24
C ASN A 76 -6.44 4.73 3.29
N LEU A 77 -7.45 3.97 2.87
CA LEU A 77 -8.79 4.49 2.65
C LEU A 77 -9.42 5.09 3.90
N ALA A 78 -9.12 4.59 5.09
CA ALA A 78 -9.66 5.12 6.32
C ALA A 78 -9.40 6.63 6.51
N PHE A 79 -8.26 7.13 6.01
CA PHE A 79 -7.89 8.55 6.07
C PHE A 79 -8.62 9.42 5.06
N TYR A 80 -9.31 8.82 4.11
CA TYR A 80 -10.14 9.50 3.12
C TYR A 80 -11.63 9.31 3.44
N GLU A 81 -12.05 8.11 3.74
CA GLU A 81 -13.44 7.76 4.09
C GLU A 81 -13.94 8.58 5.30
N CYS A 82 -13.08 8.85 6.29
CA CYS A 82 -13.44 9.66 7.47
C CYS A 82 -13.84 11.11 7.15
N TYR A 83 -13.52 11.62 5.96
CA TYR A 83 -13.94 12.95 5.49
C TYR A 83 -15.15 12.88 4.53
N GLY A 84 -15.81 11.71 4.41
CA GLY A 84 -16.98 11.53 3.56
C GLY A 84 -16.70 11.82 2.09
N ASN A 85 -17.63 12.53 1.43
CA ASN A 85 -17.51 12.81 -0.01
C ASN A 85 -16.25 13.63 -0.37
N GLU A 86 -15.85 14.56 0.48
CA GLU A 86 -14.63 15.35 0.27
C GLU A 86 -13.38 14.47 0.27
N GLY A 87 -13.29 13.55 1.22
CA GLY A 87 -12.17 12.62 1.29
C GLY A 87 -12.14 11.65 0.12
N MET A 88 -13.30 11.13 -0.29
CA MET A 88 -13.38 10.25 -1.45
C MET A 88 -13.01 10.97 -2.75
N LYS A 89 -13.39 12.26 -2.89
CA LYS A 89 -12.95 13.09 -4.02
C LYS A 89 -11.44 13.34 -3.99
N ALA A 90 -10.87 13.59 -2.82
CA ALA A 90 -9.42 13.73 -2.66
C ALA A 90 -8.67 12.44 -3.02
N LEU A 91 -9.22 11.26 -2.68
CA LEU A 91 -8.66 9.96 -3.07
C LEU A 91 -8.66 9.79 -4.59
N GLU A 92 -9.80 10.03 -5.25
CA GLU A 92 -9.94 9.95 -6.71
C GLU A 92 -8.89 10.85 -7.40
N LEU A 93 -8.84 12.13 -7.02
CA LEU A 93 -7.90 13.08 -7.60
C LEU A 93 -6.42 12.75 -7.28
N THR A 94 -6.14 12.10 -6.15
CA THR A 94 -4.80 11.62 -5.83
C THR A 94 -4.38 10.49 -6.77
N VAL A 95 -5.26 9.52 -7.03
CA VAL A 95 -5.00 8.41 -7.97
C VAL A 95 -4.81 8.94 -9.38
N ASP A 96 -5.70 9.82 -9.85
CA ASP A 96 -5.62 10.47 -11.17
C ASP A 96 -4.29 11.22 -11.32
N TYR A 97 -3.87 11.94 -10.28
CA TYR A 97 -2.59 12.65 -10.27
C TYR A 97 -1.40 11.72 -10.42
N ILE A 98 -1.37 10.61 -9.68
CA ILE A 98 -0.30 9.61 -9.79
C ILE A 98 -0.28 9.01 -11.21
N ARG A 99 -1.43 8.63 -11.76
CA ARG A 99 -1.52 8.09 -13.12
C ARG A 99 -0.99 9.05 -14.19
N ALA A 100 -1.34 10.32 -14.07
CA ALA A 100 -0.95 11.35 -15.04
C ALA A 100 0.53 11.74 -14.94
N ASN A 101 1.12 11.78 -13.74
CA ASN A 101 2.44 12.39 -13.50
C ASN A 101 3.54 11.38 -13.15
N CYS A 102 3.19 10.14 -12.78
CA CYS A 102 4.13 9.11 -12.35
C CYS A 102 3.96 7.82 -13.17
N PRO A 103 4.28 7.80 -14.46
CA PRO A 103 4.11 6.61 -15.29
C PRO A 103 4.91 5.42 -14.72
N GLY A 104 4.30 4.24 -14.72
CA GLY A 104 4.90 3.03 -14.16
C GLY A 104 4.89 2.95 -12.63
N MET A 105 4.14 3.82 -11.95
CA MET A 105 3.96 3.75 -10.50
C MET A 105 2.88 2.73 -10.15
N PHE A 106 3.18 1.82 -9.20
CA PHE A 106 2.23 0.87 -8.67
C PHE A 106 1.34 1.52 -7.61
N ILE A 107 0.02 1.38 -7.70
CA ILE A 107 -0.91 2.04 -6.77
C ILE A 107 -1.72 1.00 -6.02
N ILE A 108 -1.64 1.03 -4.69
CA ILE A 108 -2.28 0.07 -3.79
C ILE A 108 -3.41 0.74 -3.01
N ALA A 109 -4.63 0.25 -3.13
CA ALA A 109 -5.73 0.61 -2.23
C ALA A 109 -5.58 -0.15 -0.90
N ASP A 110 -5.16 0.52 0.17
CA ASP A 110 -5.15 -0.10 1.50
C ASP A 110 -6.54 0.01 2.14
N ALA A 111 -7.43 -0.88 1.70
CA ALA A 111 -8.87 -0.84 1.98
C ALA A 111 -9.33 -1.94 2.93
N LYS A 112 -8.60 -3.05 2.98
CA LYS A 112 -8.91 -4.25 3.78
C LYS A 112 -10.38 -4.68 3.67
N ARG A 113 -10.89 -4.71 2.40
CA ARG A 113 -12.26 -5.16 2.15
C ARG A 113 -12.39 -6.66 2.38
N GLY A 114 -13.60 -7.10 2.70
CA GLY A 114 -13.93 -8.50 2.90
C GLY A 114 -15.44 -8.64 2.89
N ASP A 115 -15.98 -9.18 1.78
CA ASP A 115 -17.40 -9.44 1.57
C ASP A 115 -17.54 -10.56 0.53
N ILE A 116 -18.74 -11.08 0.31
CA ILE A 116 -19.00 -12.21 -0.57
C ILE A 116 -19.91 -11.85 -1.73
N GLY A 117 -19.94 -12.73 -2.75
CA GLY A 117 -20.90 -12.65 -3.86
C GLY A 117 -20.84 -11.30 -4.60
N ASN A 118 -22.01 -10.76 -4.92
CA ASN A 118 -22.13 -9.49 -5.65
C ASN A 118 -21.46 -8.31 -4.94
N THR A 119 -21.42 -8.27 -3.62
CA THR A 119 -20.78 -7.19 -2.87
C THR A 119 -19.27 -7.19 -3.11
N ALA A 120 -18.63 -8.35 -3.07
CA ALA A 120 -17.21 -8.48 -3.38
C ALA A 120 -16.89 -8.05 -4.83
N GLN A 121 -17.78 -8.40 -5.80
CA GLN A 121 -17.65 -7.94 -7.20
C GLN A 121 -17.75 -6.41 -7.31
N MET A 122 -18.64 -5.77 -6.55
CA MET A 122 -18.76 -4.29 -6.56
C MET A 122 -17.49 -3.63 -5.99
N TYR A 123 -16.92 -4.19 -4.92
CA TYR A 123 -15.62 -3.71 -4.41
C TYR A 123 -14.49 -3.89 -5.44
N ALA A 124 -14.38 -5.05 -6.07
CA ALA A 124 -13.37 -5.29 -7.11
C ALA A 124 -13.51 -4.29 -8.26
N ARG A 125 -14.74 -4.07 -8.74
CA ARG A 125 -15.06 -3.07 -9.78
C ARG A 125 -14.67 -1.66 -9.35
N THR A 126 -14.98 -1.26 -8.11
CA THR A 126 -14.65 0.07 -7.58
C THR A 126 -13.15 0.32 -7.67
N PHE A 127 -12.33 -0.60 -7.16
CA PHE A 127 -10.89 -0.38 -7.11
C PHE A 127 -10.20 -0.54 -8.46
N PHE A 128 -10.60 -1.53 -9.25
CA PHE A 128 -9.87 -1.88 -10.48
C PHE A 128 -10.38 -1.21 -11.75
N LYS A 129 -11.66 -0.78 -11.79
CA LYS A 129 -12.22 -0.10 -12.96
C LYS A 129 -12.57 1.37 -12.71
N THR A 130 -13.20 1.67 -11.57
CA THR A 130 -13.64 3.04 -11.30
C THR A 130 -12.49 3.93 -10.87
N MET A 131 -11.62 3.44 -9.96
CA MET A 131 -10.51 4.21 -9.39
C MET A 131 -9.13 3.82 -9.97
N ASP A 132 -9.06 2.81 -10.80
CA ASP A 132 -7.84 2.32 -11.48
C ASP A 132 -6.64 2.04 -10.56
N PHE A 133 -6.85 1.41 -9.41
CA PHE A 133 -5.77 0.85 -8.61
C PHE A 133 -5.15 -0.38 -9.27
N ASP A 134 -3.88 -0.68 -8.99
CA ASP A 134 -3.22 -1.92 -9.42
C ASP A 134 -3.46 -3.05 -8.44
N ALA A 135 -3.63 -2.73 -7.16
CA ALA A 135 -3.82 -3.70 -6.10
C ALA A 135 -4.76 -3.19 -5.00
N VAL A 136 -5.37 -4.10 -4.27
CA VAL A 136 -6.22 -3.80 -3.12
C VAL A 136 -5.97 -4.79 -1.99
N THR A 137 -5.88 -4.30 -0.75
CA THR A 137 -5.76 -5.17 0.42
C THR A 137 -7.12 -5.76 0.80
N ILE A 138 -7.13 -7.07 1.12
CA ILE A 138 -8.36 -7.85 1.38
C ILE A 138 -8.19 -8.62 2.68
N SER A 139 -9.26 -8.64 3.49
CA SER A 139 -9.38 -9.52 4.63
C SER A 139 -9.96 -10.87 4.18
N PRO A 140 -9.26 -11.99 4.37
CA PRO A 140 -9.73 -13.31 3.91
C PRO A 140 -10.65 -14.01 4.91
N TYR A 141 -11.02 -13.37 6.00
CA TYR A 141 -11.70 -14.04 7.14
C TYR A 141 -13.01 -14.71 6.78
N MET A 142 -13.74 -14.19 5.78
CA MET A 142 -14.97 -14.80 5.28
C MET A 142 -14.75 -15.89 4.22
N GLY A 143 -13.52 -16.30 3.98
CA GLY A 143 -13.17 -17.40 3.08
C GLY A 143 -12.79 -16.99 1.65
N SER A 144 -12.65 -17.99 0.77
CA SER A 144 -12.16 -17.80 -0.61
C SER A 144 -13.05 -16.89 -1.45
N GLU A 145 -14.36 -16.89 -1.19
CA GLU A 145 -15.34 -16.08 -1.92
C GLU A 145 -15.07 -14.58 -1.83
N THR A 146 -14.38 -14.12 -0.77
CA THR A 146 -14.01 -12.72 -0.63
C THR A 146 -12.92 -12.29 -1.59
N VAL A 147 -12.12 -13.23 -2.05
CA VAL A 147 -10.91 -12.96 -2.85
C VAL A 147 -11.14 -13.25 -4.33
N LEU A 148 -11.88 -14.31 -4.66
CA LEU A 148 -12.10 -14.76 -6.04
C LEU A 148 -12.52 -13.66 -7.02
N PRO A 149 -13.47 -12.73 -6.70
CA PRO A 149 -13.89 -11.69 -7.63
C PRO A 149 -12.76 -10.70 -7.99
N PHE A 150 -11.76 -10.54 -7.13
CA PHE A 150 -10.61 -9.67 -7.42
C PHE A 150 -9.59 -10.33 -8.35
N LEU A 151 -9.54 -11.66 -8.37
CA LEU A 151 -8.64 -12.42 -9.24
C LEU A 151 -9.09 -12.45 -10.71
N GLU A 152 -10.32 -12.03 -11.00
CA GLU A 152 -10.89 -11.97 -12.36
C GLU A 152 -10.35 -10.80 -13.19
N TYR A 153 -9.56 -9.89 -12.60
CA TYR A 153 -9.04 -8.70 -13.26
C TYR A 153 -7.57 -8.91 -13.70
N PRO A 154 -7.29 -9.11 -15.00
CA PRO A 154 -5.93 -9.30 -15.49
C PRO A 154 -5.02 -8.11 -15.17
N GLY A 155 -3.79 -8.39 -14.71
CA GLY A 155 -2.81 -7.35 -14.38
C GLY A 155 -3.10 -6.57 -13.10
N LYS A 156 -4.07 -7.03 -12.28
CA LYS A 156 -4.41 -6.49 -10.96
C LYS A 156 -4.13 -7.52 -9.88
N TYR A 157 -3.96 -7.06 -8.63
CA TYR A 157 -3.57 -7.93 -7.52
C TYR A 157 -4.52 -7.83 -6.33
N ALA A 158 -4.91 -8.98 -5.81
CA ALA A 158 -5.44 -9.10 -4.46
C ALA A 158 -4.27 -9.19 -3.47
N ILE A 159 -4.19 -8.29 -2.49
CA ILE A 159 -3.19 -8.35 -1.42
C ILE A 159 -3.88 -8.85 -0.15
N VAL A 160 -3.75 -10.14 0.14
CA VAL A 160 -4.44 -10.76 1.28
C VAL A 160 -3.70 -10.49 2.58
N VAL A 161 -4.42 -10.03 3.61
CA VAL A 161 -3.88 -9.90 4.96
C VAL A 161 -3.63 -11.29 5.53
N ALA A 162 -2.36 -11.64 5.71
CA ALA A 162 -1.93 -12.92 6.26
C ALA A 162 -1.37 -12.77 7.67
N LEU A 163 -0.22 -12.09 7.82
CA LEU A 163 0.43 -11.86 9.10
C LEU A 163 0.68 -10.36 9.28
N SER A 164 -0.07 -9.74 10.19
CA SER A 164 0.02 -8.29 10.41
C SER A 164 1.04 -7.92 11.48
N SER A 165 1.46 -6.64 11.51
CA SER A 165 2.52 -6.14 12.39
C SER A 165 2.04 -5.71 13.78
N ASN A 166 0.73 -5.64 14.02
CA ASN A 166 0.14 -5.19 15.29
C ASN A 166 0.22 -6.27 16.37
N ARG A 167 0.28 -5.85 17.64
CA ARG A 167 0.41 -6.75 18.80
C ARG A 167 -0.71 -7.80 18.85
N SER A 168 -1.96 -7.40 18.61
CA SER A 168 -3.12 -8.31 18.68
C SER A 168 -3.22 -9.29 17.49
N SER A 169 -2.22 -9.34 16.61
CA SER A 169 -2.14 -10.41 15.60
C SER A 169 -2.09 -11.81 16.25
N SER A 170 -1.58 -11.89 17.48
CA SER A 170 -1.55 -13.12 18.27
C SER A 170 -2.94 -13.68 18.65
N ASP A 171 -3.99 -12.86 18.64
CA ASP A 171 -5.32 -13.30 19.06
C ASP A 171 -5.90 -14.37 18.12
N PHE A 172 -5.59 -14.27 16.82
CA PHE A 172 -6.11 -15.18 15.80
C PHE A 172 -5.03 -15.75 14.88
N GLN A 173 -4.10 -14.93 14.40
CA GLN A 173 -3.20 -15.31 13.31
C GLN A 173 -2.23 -16.44 13.69
N PHE A 174 -1.94 -16.60 14.99
CA PHE A 174 -1.11 -17.67 15.54
C PHE A 174 -1.92 -18.81 16.17
N ALA A 175 -3.26 -18.76 16.11
CA ALA A 175 -4.09 -19.87 16.58
C ALA A 175 -3.69 -21.17 15.86
N ASP A 176 -3.70 -22.27 16.59
CA ASP A 176 -3.36 -23.59 16.00
C ASP A 176 -4.47 -24.07 15.07
N ASP A 177 -4.08 -24.39 13.86
CA ASP A 177 -4.92 -25.04 12.85
C ASP A 177 -4.25 -26.33 12.37
N CYS A 178 -4.61 -27.44 13.03
CA CYS A 178 -4.06 -28.76 12.73
C CYS A 178 -2.51 -28.81 12.76
N GLY A 179 -1.88 -28.20 13.76
CA GLY A 179 -0.43 -28.23 13.97
C GLY A 179 0.35 -27.13 13.21
N LYS A 180 -0.34 -26.15 12.66
CA LYS A 180 0.27 -24.97 12.02
C LYS A 180 -0.49 -23.69 12.39
N PRO A 181 0.16 -22.50 12.37
CA PRO A 181 -0.51 -21.27 12.69
C PRO A 181 -1.53 -20.89 11.59
N LEU A 182 -2.66 -20.31 11.99
CA LEU A 182 -3.77 -19.95 11.10
C LEU A 182 -3.33 -19.08 9.90
N TYR A 183 -2.39 -18.13 10.10
CA TYR A 183 -1.90 -17.32 8.98
C TYR A 183 -1.32 -18.17 7.84
N ARG A 184 -0.66 -19.30 8.18
CA ARG A 184 -0.10 -20.22 7.19
C ARG A 184 -1.19 -20.97 6.44
N SER A 185 -2.20 -21.46 7.14
CA SER A 185 -3.38 -22.10 6.52
C SER A 185 -4.11 -21.17 5.56
N VAL A 186 -4.27 -19.89 5.96
CA VAL A 186 -4.82 -18.85 5.11
C VAL A 186 -3.97 -18.67 3.84
N MET A 187 -2.65 -18.51 3.98
CA MET A 187 -1.77 -18.31 2.82
C MET A 187 -1.81 -19.53 1.88
N GLU A 188 -1.69 -20.75 2.40
CA GLU A 188 -1.75 -21.99 1.61
C GLU A 188 -3.09 -22.12 0.88
N LYS A 189 -4.20 -21.80 1.55
CA LYS A 189 -5.53 -21.79 0.91
C LYS A 189 -5.63 -20.75 -0.20
N MET A 190 -5.14 -19.53 0.02
CA MET A 190 -5.19 -18.47 -0.98
C MET A 190 -4.28 -18.78 -2.18
N MET A 191 -3.09 -19.34 -1.97
CA MET A 191 -2.22 -19.81 -3.06
C MET A 191 -2.86 -20.93 -3.90
N SER A 192 -3.68 -21.80 -3.29
CA SER A 192 -4.35 -22.89 -4.03
C SER A 192 -5.42 -22.42 -5.03
N ILE A 193 -5.87 -21.15 -4.93
CA ILE A 193 -6.91 -20.55 -5.79
C ILE A 193 -6.38 -19.41 -6.66
N SER A 194 -5.10 -19.14 -6.63
CA SER A 194 -4.48 -17.98 -7.30
C SER A 194 -3.12 -18.33 -7.91
N THR A 195 -2.50 -17.33 -8.49
CA THR A 195 -1.11 -17.39 -8.96
C THR A 195 -0.31 -16.23 -8.38
N PRO A 196 1.04 -16.28 -8.41
CA PRO A 196 1.85 -15.14 -8.03
C PRO A 196 1.62 -13.87 -8.88
N ASP A 197 0.96 -14.00 -10.06
CA ASP A 197 0.68 -12.88 -10.97
C ASP A 197 -0.62 -12.13 -10.62
N ASN A 198 -1.41 -12.61 -9.67
CA ASN A 198 -2.64 -11.96 -9.23
C ASN A 198 -2.83 -11.95 -7.71
N MET A 199 -1.88 -12.51 -6.95
CA MET A 199 -1.94 -12.59 -5.48
C MET A 199 -0.65 -12.13 -4.83
N MET A 200 -0.79 -11.25 -3.85
CA MET A 200 0.24 -10.83 -2.91
C MET A 200 -0.25 -11.04 -1.47
N PHE A 201 0.65 -10.94 -0.49
CA PHE A 201 0.29 -11.06 0.93
C PHE A 201 0.82 -9.89 1.75
N VAL A 202 0.04 -9.48 2.77
CA VAL A 202 0.56 -8.59 3.81
C VAL A 202 1.32 -9.43 4.82
N VAL A 203 2.61 -9.11 5.02
CA VAL A 203 3.45 -9.71 6.06
C VAL A 203 4.19 -8.60 6.80
N GLY A 204 3.89 -8.40 8.08
CA GLY A 204 4.41 -7.27 8.87
C GLY A 204 5.92 -7.34 9.11
N ALA A 205 6.61 -6.20 9.04
CA ALA A 205 8.05 -6.07 9.28
C ALA A 205 8.47 -6.45 10.71
N THR A 206 7.58 -6.34 11.70
CA THR A 206 7.83 -6.78 13.08
C THR A 206 7.95 -8.30 13.22
N GLN A 207 7.63 -9.03 12.15
CA GLN A 207 7.70 -10.48 12.04
C GLN A 207 8.87 -10.94 11.14
N ALA A 208 10.00 -10.22 11.14
CA ALA A 208 11.12 -10.47 10.23
C ALA A 208 11.63 -11.92 10.28
N SER A 209 11.71 -12.54 11.45
CA SER A 209 12.07 -13.96 11.58
C SER A 209 11.09 -14.90 10.86
N LYS A 210 9.80 -14.53 10.81
CA LYS A 210 8.75 -15.28 10.12
C LYS A 210 8.82 -15.09 8.61
N LEU A 211 9.33 -13.98 8.11
CA LEU A 211 9.51 -13.77 6.67
C LEU A 211 10.34 -14.87 6.02
N ARG A 212 11.41 -15.33 6.69
CA ARG A 212 12.24 -16.45 6.20
C ARG A 212 11.44 -17.76 6.10
N GLU A 213 10.67 -18.07 7.14
CA GLU A 213 9.81 -19.27 7.17
C GLU A 213 8.73 -19.17 6.07
N ILE A 214 8.07 -18.00 5.98
CA ILE A 214 7.02 -17.77 4.98
C ILE A 214 7.59 -17.89 3.56
N ARG A 215 8.76 -17.31 3.29
CA ARG A 215 9.38 -17.38 1.97
C ARG A 215 9.69 -18.81 1.51
N GLN A 216 9.95 -19.75 2.44
CA GLN A 216 10.19 -21.16 2.12
C GLN A 216 8.96 -21.85 1.51
N PHE A 217 7.74 -21.57 2.00
CA PHE A 217 6.51 -22.16 1.46
C PHE A 217 5.75 -21.25 0.48
N CYS A 218 6.09 -19.96 0.42
CA CYS A 218 5.52 -18.97 -0.50
C CYS A 218 6.65 -18.26 -1.26
N PRO A 219 7.35 -18.99 -2.19
CA PRO A 219 8.59 -18.49 -2.79
C PRO A 219 8.39 -17.34 -3.77
N ASP A 220 7.29 -17.31 -4.52
CA ASP A 220 7.15 -16.46 -5.71
C ASP A 220 6.26 -15.22 -5.52
N ASN A 221 5.39 -15.22 -4.51
CA ASN A 221 4.49 -14.10 -4.27
C ASN A 221 5.22 -12.88 -3.72
N PHE A 222 4.76 -11.69 -4.10
CA PHE A 222 5.21 -10.45 -3.47
C PHE A 222 4.57 -10.27 -2.09
N PHE A 223 5.34 -9.67 -1.17
CA PHE A 223 4.83 -9.31 0.15
C PHE A 223 4.78 -7.79 0.29
N LEU A 224 3.62 -7.27 0.67
CA LEU A 224 3.48 -5.91 1.20
C LEU A 224 3.90 -5.94 2.67
N VAL A 225 4.96 -5.20 3.00
CA VAL A 225 5.61 -5.24 4.32
C VAL A 225 5.37 -3.91 5.04
N PRO A 226 4.28 -3.77 5.81
CA PRO A 226 4.05 -2.59 6.65
C PRO A 226 4.83 -2.68 7.97
N GLY A 227 4.99 -1.52 8.64
CA GLY A 227 5.53 -1.46 10.00
C GLY A 227 7.03 -1.20 10.09
N VAL A 228 7.69 -0.90 9.00
CA VAL A 228 9.09 -0.48 8.98
C VAL A 228 9.24 0.88 9.65
N GLY A 229 10.23 1.02 10.53
CA GLY A 229 10.53 2.23 11.29
C GLY A 229 9.50 2.54 12.37
N ALA A 230 8.33 3.05 12.01
CA ALA A 230 7.33 3.56 12.96
C ALA A 230 6.76 2.50 13.93
N GLN A 231 6.85 1.21 13.61
CA GLN A 231 6.43 0.09 14.47
C GLN A 231 7.61 -0.76 14.96
N GLY A 232 8.86 -0.32 14.71
CA GLY A 232 10.07 -1.00 15.17
C GLY A 232 10.57 -2.13 14.26
N GLY A 233 9.94 -2.35 13.09
CA GLY A 233 10.44 -3.33 12.10
C GLY A 233 11.68 -2.83 11.39
N SER A 234 12.66 -3.72 11.15
CA SER A 234 13.85 -3.45 10.34
C SER A 234 13.55 -3.77 8.87
N ALA A 235 13.89 -2.83 8.01
CA ALA A 235 13.78 -3.02 6.58
C ALA A 235 14.91 -3.91 6.04
N GLU A 236 16.11 -3.78 6.60
CA GLU A 236 17.26 -4.62 6.27
C GLU A 236 16.97 -6.09 6.54
N GLU A 237 16.38 -6.40 7.70
CA GLU A 237 15.97 -7.77 8.03
C GLU A 237 14.84 -8.27 7.12
N ALA A 238 13.86 -7.40 6.79
CA ALA A 238 12.80 -7.75 5.86
C ALA A 238 13.37 -8.13 4.48
N VAL A 239 14.33 -7.36 3.96
CA VAL A 239 15.03 -7.66 2.70
C VAL A 239 15.83 -8.94 2.80
N ALA A 240 16.63 -9.11 3.85
CA ALA A 240 17.50 -10.27 4.02
C ALA A 240 16.73 -11.58 4.11
N TYR A 241 15.53 -11.57 4.68
CA TYR A 241 14.74 -12.78 4.91
C TYR A 241 13.59 -12.98 3.93
N GLY A 242 13.06 -11.89 3.37
CA GLY A 242 11.84 -11.91 2.56
C GLY A 242 12.03 -11.79 1.05
N SER A 243 13.22 -11.38 0.57
CA SER A 243 13.47 -11.22 -0.87
C SER A 243 13.45 -12.54 -1.63
N ASN A 244 13.09 -12.48 -2.90
CA ASN A 244 13.21 -13.56 -3.88
C ASN A 244 13.91 -13.07 -5.16
N SER A 245 13.91 -13.89 -6.23
CA SER A 245 14.59 -13.59 -7.50
C SER A 245 14.08 -12.33 -8.21
N LEU A 246 12.84 -11.90 -7.94
CA LEU A 246 12.21 -10.67 -8.47
C LEU A 246 12.11 -9.57 -7.40
N GLY A 247 12.98 -9.60 -6.38
CA GLY A 247 12.88 -8.71 -5.23
C GLY A 247 11.82 -9.15 -4.23
N GLY A 248 10.58 -9.36 -4.66
CA GLY A 248 9.50 -10.01 -3.92
C GLY A 248 8.92 -9.21 -2.75
N LEU A 249 9.33 -7.96 -2.54
CA LEU A 249 8.89 -7.12 -1.42
C LEU A 249 8.44 -5.73 -1.89
N ILE A 250 7.42 -5.22 -1.22
CA ILE A 250 6.96 -3.82 -1.29
C ILE A 250 6.98 -3.29 0.14
N ILE A 251 8.00 -2.52 0.48
CA ILE A 251 8.26 -2.06 1.85
C ILE A 251 7.56 -0.73 2.08
N ASN A 252 6.55 -0.72 2.96
CA ASN A 252 5.74 0.47 3.18
C ASN A 252 6.26 1.35 4.32
N ALA A 253 6.51 2.63 4.01
CA ALA A 253 6.74 3.71 4.96
C ALA A 253 5.69 4.82 4.76
N SER A 254 4.97 5.20 5.83
CA SER A 254 3.93 6.24 5.79
C SER A 254 4.32 7.43 6.65
N ARG A 255 4.02 7.39 7.94
CA ARG A 255 4.18 8.51 8.88
C ARG A 255 5.59 9.09 8.93
N SER A 256 6.61 8.24 8.84
CA SER A 256 8.02 8.67 8.84
C SER A 256 8.40 9.51 7.61
N VAL A 257 7.68 9.34 6.50
CA VAL A 257 7.85 10.14 5.28
C VAL A 257 6.93 11.35 5.30
N LEU A 258 5.62 11.13 5.48
CA LEU A 258 4.60 12.19 5.36
C LEU A 258 4.80 13.34 6.36
N TYR A 259 5.17 12.99 7.59
CA TYR A 259 5.25 13.93 8.72
C TYR A 259 6.67 14.10 9.25
N ALA A 260 7.67 13.95 8.37
CA ALA A 260 9.08 14.14 8.71
C ALA A 260 9.41 15.60 9.05
N SER A 261 8.62 16.56 8.54
CA SER A 261 8.65 17.99 8.88
C SER A 261 7.21 18.54 8.86
N ASN A 262 6.92 19.48 9.76
CA ASN A 262 5.69 20.28 9.75
C ASN A 262 5.93 21.71 9.24
N GLY A 263 7.13 22.01 8.75
CA GLY A 263 7.51 23.31 8.19
C GLY A 263 7.15 23.47 6.72
N LYS A 264 7.58 24.60 6.13
CA LYS A 264 7.40 24.86 4.68
C LYS A 264 8.20 23.90 3.80
N ASP A 265 9.20 23.24 4.36
CA ASP A 265 10.11 22.30 3.70
C ASP A 265 9.63 20.85 3.75
N TYR A 266 8.40 20.60 4.19
CA TYR A 266 7.87 19.24 4.42
C TYR A 266 8.08 18.28 3.25
N ALA A 267 7.83 18.71 2.03
CA ALA A 267 8.03 17.89 0.83
C ALA A 267 9.51 17.58 0.58
N LYS A 268 10.40 18.56 0.77
CA LYS A 268 11.86 18.37 0.65
C LYS A 268 12.39 17.38 1.70
N VAL A 269 11.90 17.48 2.92
CA VAL A 269 12.30 16.57 4.00
C VAL A 269 11.75 15.17 3.73
N ALA A 270 10.49 15.05 3.25
CA ALA A 270 9.91 13.77 2.81
C ALA A 270 10.77 13.09 1.73
N ALA A 271 11.23 13.84 0.72
CA ALA A 271 12.16 13.35 -0.31
C ALA A 271 13.46 12.82 0.29
N SER A 272 14.06 13.55 1.24
CA SER A 272 15.28 13.11 1.94
C SER A 272 15.09 11.82 2.71
N VAL A 273 13.94 11.66 3.40
CA VAL A 273 13.60 10.41 4.11
C VAL A 273 13.36 9.28 3.12
N ALA A 274 12.57 9.52 2.07
CA ALA A 274 12.31 8.51 1.04
C ALA A 274 13.60 8.03 0.36
N SER A 275 14.51 8.95 -0.01
CA SER A 275 15.80 8.63 -0.59
C SER A 275 16.66 7.74 0.31
N LYS A 276 16.67 8.00 1.63
CA LYS A 276 17.42 7.18 2.60
C LYS A 276 16.76 5.80 2.79
N THR A 277 15.45 5.74 2.74
CA THR A 277 14.69 4.50 2.89
C THR A 277 14.73 3.64 1.61
N ALA A 278 14.90 4.27 0.45
CA ALA A 278 14.98 3.62 -0.86
C ALA A 278 16.23 2.73 -1.06
N ASN A 279 17.26 2.85 -0.20
CA ASN A 279 18.52 2.10 -0.30
C ASN A 279 18.39 0.56 -0.13
N PHE A 280 17.18 0.03 -0.18
CA PHE A 280 16.92 -1.41 -0.22
C PHE A 280 17.06 -1.90 -1.65
N ARG A 281 18.23 -2.46 -1.96
CA ARG A 281 18.52 -3.00 -3.29
C ARG A 281 17.96 -4.41 -3.40
N PRO A 282 17.24 -4.72 -4.49
CA PRO A 282 16.83 -6.10 -4.77
C PRO A 282 18.02 -7.07 -4.89
N ASP A 283 19.21 -6.55 -5.23
CA ASP A 283 20.41 -7.33 -5.59
C ASP A 283 21.39 -7.51 -4.41
N SER A 284 21.10 -7.01 -3.22
CA SER A 284 21.98 -7.16 -2.05
C SER A 284 21.85 -8.57 -1.43
N LYS A 285 22.34 -9.57 -2.16
CA LYS A 285 22.68 -10.90 -1.62
C LYS A 285 24.19 -11.04 -1.52
#